data_d6da4830ea9120fc117fb75253948faa
#
_entry.id   d6da4830ea9120fc117fb75253948faa
#
_cell.length_a   1.000
_cell.length_b   1.000
_cell.length_c   1.000
_cell.angle_alpha   90.00
_cell.angle_beta   90.00
_cell.angle_gamma   90.00
#
_symmetry.space_group_name_H-M   'P 1'
#
loop_
_entity.id
_entity.type
_entity.pdbx_description
1 polymer ?
#
loop_
_entity_poly.entity_id
_entity_poly.type
_entity_poly.pdbx_seq_one_letter_code
_entity_poly.pdbx_strand_id
1 'polypeptide(L)'
;MHVLKHLCLTTICALGLAAPTACLAAGGPSSVTVVVSALASTSATVKLYFYNVREKFLAKGGYAFMRVVKPAGQRQVSLPVELPAGEWAVAITQDTNNNDKLDKNFMGIPTEPFAFSNNVRPRLAPPDFNDCKFTVSGTGKVVSITLTK
;
A
#
# COMPACT_ATOMS: atom_id res chain seq x y z
N MET A 1 51.86 -32.03 -66.77
CA MET A 1 50.51 -32.63 -66.51
C MET A 1 50.33 -32.60 -65.02
N HIS A 2 49.75 -31.48 -64.53
CA HIS A 2 49.42 -31.33 -63.11
C HIS A 2 47.94 -31.01 -62.96
N VAL A 3 47.26 -31.90 -62.27
CA VAL A 3 45.83 -31.77 -61.98
C VAL A 3 45.66 -31.00 -60.63
N LEU A 4 45.15 -29.80 -60.70
CA LEU A 4 44.85 -28.93 -59.52
C LEU A 4 43.50 -29.34 -58.92
N LYS A 5 43.58 -29.87 -57.69
CA LYS A 5 42.34 -30.18 -56.91
C LYS A 5 41.87 -28.92 -56.15
N HIS A 6 40.68 -28.40 -56.49
CA HIS A 6 40.04 -27.34 -55.76
C HIS A 6 39.42 -27.91 -54.49
N LEU A 7 39.84 -27.42 -53.32
CA LEU A 7 39.22 -27.71 -52.03
C LEU A 7 38.14 -26.67 -51.75
N CYS A 8 36.92 -27.10 -51.77
CA CYS A 8 35.77 -26.26 -51.49
C CYS A 8 35.57 -26.19 -49.98
N LEU A 9 35.84 -25.02 -49.35
CA LEU A 9 35.66 -24.77 -47.94
C LEU A 9 34.21 -24.26 -47.72
N THR A 10 33.36 -25.12 -47.18
CA THR A 10 32.00 -24.76 -46.81
C THR A 10 31.98 -24.05 -45.46
N THR A 11 31.74 -22.74 -45.46
CA THR A 11 31.56 -21.93 -44.25
C THR A 11 30.18 -22.17 -43.73
N ILE A 12 30.02 -22.82 -42.56
CA ILE A 12 28.75 -22.96 -41.85
C ILE A 12 28.52 -21.68 -41.05
N CYS A 13 27.56 -20.89 -41.50
CA CYS A 13 27.11 -19.70 -40.80
C CYS A 13 26.13 -20.14 -39.71
N ALA A 14 26.57 -20.18 -38.44
CA ALA A 14 25.68 -20.44 -37.29
C ALA A 14 24.85 -19.18 -36.99
N LEU A 15 23.59 -19.21 -37.35
CA LEU A 15 22.61 -18.17 -36.95
C LEU A 15 22.27 -18.33 -35.46
N GLY A 16 22.88 -17.55 -34.61
CA GLY A 16 22.58 -17.47 -33.20
C GLY A 16 21.21 -16.79 -33.02
N LEU A 17 20.18 -17.56 -32.63
CA LEU A 17 18.87 -17.03 -32.19
C LEU A 17 19.08 -16.38 -30.84
N ALA A 18 19.25 -15.06 -30.79
CA ALA A 18 19.16 -14.29 -29.55
C ALA A 18 17.71 -14.18 -29.14
N ALA A 19 17.29 -14.93 -28.12
CA ALA A 19 15.98 -14.77 -27.51
C ALA A 19 15.91 -13.39 -26.80
N PRO A 20 14.87 -12.60 -27.03
CA PRO A 20 14.70 -11.36 -26.29
C PRO A 20 14.44 -11.71 -24.82
N THR A 21 15.38 -11.37 -23.95
CA THR A 21 15.15 -11.36 -22.50
C THR A 21 14.11 -10.28 -22.22
N ALA A 22 12.86 -10.68 -21.98
CA ALA A 22 11.84 -9.78 -21.51
C ALA A 22 12.27 -9.28 -20.12
N CYS A 23 12.82 -8.07 -20.08
CA CYS A 23 13.04 -7.34 -18.85
C CYS A 23 11.66 -7.05 -18.26
N LEU A 24 11.26 -7.83 -17.23
CA LEU A 24 10.12 -7.49 -16.37
C LEU A 24 10.48 -6.16 -15.70
N ALA A 25 9.99 -5.07 -16.25
CA ALA A 25 10.07 -3.78 -15.59
C ALA A 25 9.38 -3.93 -14.24
N ALA A 26 10.16 -3.95 -13.17
CA ALA A 26 9.63 -3.79 -11.82
C ALA A 26 8.90 -2.44 -11.82
N GLY A 27 7.58 -2.48 -11.79
CA GLY A 27 6.74 -1.29 -11.80
C GLY A 27 7.18 -0.38 -10.65
N GLY A 28 7.49 0.87 -10.94
CA GLY A 28 7.81 1.87 -9.93
C GLY A 28 6.67 2.03 -8.92
N PRO A 29 6.85 2.90 -7.91
CA PRO A 29 5.79 3.22 -6.95
C PRO A 29 4.53 3.68 -7.68
N SER A 30 3.38 3.25 -7.17
CA SER A 30 2.07 3.57 -7.76
C SER A 30 1.38 4.63 -6.94
N SER A 31 0.78 5.62 -7.60
CA SER A 31 0.00 6.65 -6.93
C SER A 31 -1.30 6.05 -6.39
N VAL A 32 -1.51 6.17 -5.10
CA VAL A 32 -2.72 5.75 -4.37
C VAL A 32 -3.28 6.95 -3.63
N THR A 33 -4.57 7.23 -3.80
CA THR A 33 -5.24 8.28 -3.03
C THR A 33 -6.09 7.65 -1.94
N VAL A 34 -5.76 7.92 -0.68
CA VAL A 34 -6.58 7.51 0.46
C VAL A 34 -7.55 8.63 0.81
N VAL A 35 -8.84 8.34 0.73
CA VAL A 35 -9.92 9.27 1.07
C VAL A 35 -10.51 8.85 2.40
N VAL A 36 -10.46 9.71 3.41
CA VAL A 36 -11.01 9.46 4.75
C VAL A 36 -12.21 10.37 4.96
N SER A 37 -13.38 9.78 5.17
CA SER A 37 -14.65 10.49 5.36
C SER A 37 -15.23 10.28 6.76
N ALA A 38 -16.31 10.99 7.06
CA ALA A 38 -17.02 10.96 8.33
C ALA A 38 -16.14 11.32 9.54
N LEU A 39 -15.26 12.31 9.36
CA LEU A 39 -14.43 12.82 10.46
C LEU A 39 -15.30 13.32 11.60
N ALA A 40 -15.02 12.89 12.82
CA ALA A 40 -15.73 13.32 14.02
C ALA A 40 -15.42 14.78 14.38
N SER A 41 -14.21 15.24 14.03
CA SER A 41 -13.77 16.62 14.23
C SER A 41 -13.12 17.16 12.96
N THR A 42 -13.39 18.42 12.65
CA THR A 42 -12.80 19.13 11.51
C THR A 42 -11.44 19.79 11.83
N SER A 43 -11.02 19.74 13.10
CA SER A 43 -9.76 20.30 13.59
C SER A 43 -8.80 19.27 14.17
N ALA A 44 -9.32 18.13 14.63
CA ALA A 44 -8.54 17.08 15.25
C ALA A 44 -7.66 16.33 14.22
N THR A 45 -6.48 15.97 14.63
CA THR A 45 -5.47 15.32 13.79
C THR A 45 -5.92 13.91 13.36
N VAL A 46 -5.76 13.59 12.08
CA VAL A 46 -5.97 12.25 11.52
C VAL A 46 -4.63 11.59 11.27
N LYS A 47 -4.43 10.40 11.83
CA LYS A 47 -3.22 9.60 11.67
C LYS A 47 -3.53 8.37 10.84
N LEU A 48 -2.78 8.15 9.77
CA LEU A 48 -2.91 7.02 8.86
C LEU A 48 -1.66 6.15 8.97
N TYR A 49 -1.82 4.90 9.32
CA TYR A 49 -0.75 3.91 9.49
C TYR A 49 -0.81 2.92 8.33
N PHE A 50 0.26 2.80 7.57
CA PHE A 50 0.36 1.95 6.38
C PHE A 50 1.16 0.69 6.70
N TYR A 51 0.58 -0.48 6.42
CA TYR A 51 1.17 -1.78 6.68
C TYR A 51 1.29 -2.58 5.38
N ASN A 52 2.40 -3.25 5.18
CA ASN A 52 2.67 -4.15 4.06
C ASN A 52 3.25 -5.50 4.50
N VAL A 53 3.29 -5.75 5.80
CA VAL A 53 3.73 -7.01 6.40
C VAL A 53 2.64 -7.51 7.34
N ARG A 54 2.08 -8.69 7.03
CA ARG A 54 0.96 -9.29 7.77
C ARG A 54 1.24 -9.43 9.26
N GLU A 55 2.40 -9.98 9.61
CA GLU A 55 2.80 -10.30 10.98
C GLU A 55 3.01 -9.04 11.84
N LYS A 56 3.15 -7.89 11.18
CA LYS A 56 3.33 -6.59 11.82
C LYS A 56 2.04 -5.77 11.89
N PHE A 57 0.94 -6.27 11.30
CA PHE A 57 -0.32 -5.53 11.25
C PHE A 57 -0.83 -5.26 12.66
N LEU A 58 -1.12 -3.99 12.96
CA LEU A 58 -1.55 -3.45 14.25
C LEU A 58 -0.59 -3.67 15.43
N ALA A 59 0.58 -4.25 15.20
CA ALA A 59 1.63 -4.33 16.22
C ALA A 59 2.20 -2.93 16.50
N LYS A 60 2.65 -2.69 17.73
CA LYS A 60 3.27 -1.42 18.13
C LYS A 60 4.51 -1.15 17.27
N GLY A 61 4.50 -0.05 16.50
CA GLY A 61 5.59 0.30 15.58
C GLY A 61 5.71 -0.62 14.36
N GLY A 62 4.70 -1.48 14.09
CA GLY A 62 4.71 -2.44 12.98
C GLY A 62 4.39 -1.85 11.61
N TYR A 63 3.94 -0.60 11.53
CA TYR A 63 3.66 0.07 10.27
C TYR A 63 4.93 0.35 9.46
N ALA A 64 4.82 0.29 8.14
CA ALA A 64 5.91 0.65 7.22
C ALA A 64 6.19 2.16 7.28
N PHE A 65 5.14 2.96 7.34
CA PHE A 65 5.22 4.40 7.59
C PHE A 65 3.88 4.94 8.06
N MET A 66 3.88 6.19 8.55
CA MET A 66 2.71 6.91 9.01
C MET A 66 2.58 8.25 8.27
N ARG A 67 1.36 8.72 8.13
CA ARG A 67 1.04 10.08 7.68
C ARG A 67 0.10 10.73 8.67
N VAL A 68 0.31 12.02 8.86
CA VAL A 68 -0.49 12.87 9.74
C VAL A 68 -1.13 13.96 8.90
N VAL A 69 -2.44 14.10 9.01
CA VAL A 69 -3.22 15.07 8.23
C VAL A 69 -4.08 15.88 9.19
N LYS A 70 -4.08 17.21 9.00
CA LYS A 70 -5.01 18.11 9.67
C LYS A 70 -6.17 18.40 8.71
N PRO A 71 -7.42 18.20 9.12
CA PRO A 71 -8.58 18.38 8.25
C PRO A 71 -8.83 19.81 7.79
N ALA A 72 -8.31 20.82 8.49
CA ALA A 72 -8.43 22.23 8.14
C ALA A 72 -9.88 22.68 7.87
N GLY A 73 -10.81 22.28 8.72
CA GLY A 73 -12.23 22.61 8.60
C GLY A 73 -13.04 21.63 7.75
N GLN A 74 -12.42 20.65 7.10
CA GLN A 74 -13.08 19.68 6.23
C GLN A 74 -13.59 18.46 7.03
N ARG A 75 -14.71 17.87 6.60
CA ARG A 75 -15.23 16.60 7.14
C ARG A 75 -14.69 15.37 6.42
N GLN A 76 -13.84 15.58 5.43
CA GLN A 76 -13.17 14.57 4.63
C GLN A 76 -11.76 15.05 4.31
N VAL A 77 -10.80 14.13 4.31
CA VAL A 77 -9.45 14.41 3.84
C VAL A 77 -9.08 13.46 2.73
N SER A 78 -8.27 13.93 1.80
CA SER A 78 -7.75 13.16 0.67
C SER A 78 -6.23 13.23 0.70
N LEU A 79 -5.58 12.07 0.76
CA LEU A 79 -4.14 11.96 0.89
C LEU A 79 -3.56 11.15 -0.27
N PRO A 80 -2.88 11.78 -1.22
CA PRO A 80 -2.10 11.05 -2.21
C PRO A 80 -0.83 10.50 -1.58
N VAL A 81 -0.51 9.24 -1.86
CA VAL A 81 0.70 8.54 -1.42
C VAL A 81 1.25 7.67 -2.55
N GLU A 82 2.56 7.54 -2.61
CA GLU A 82 3.23 6.61 -3.51
C GLU A 82 3.52 5.31 -2.75
N LEU A 83 2.97 4.20 -3.26
CA LEU A 83 3.15 2.89 -2.65
C LEU A 83 3.82 1.93 -3.66
N PRO A 84 4.84 1.16 -3.26
CA PRO A 84 5.31 0.04 -4.04
C PRO A 84 4.18 -0.95 -4.36
N ALA A 85 4.29 -1.64 -5.50
CA ALA A 85 3.38 -2.71 -5.84
C ALA A 85 3.38 -3.79 -4.75
N GLY A 86 2.20 -4.35 -4.46
CA GLY A 86 2.04 -5.35 -3.42
C GLY A 86 0.75 -5.19 -2.63
N GLU A 87 0.66 -5.90 -1.50
CA GLU A 87 -0.49 -5.86 -0.59
C GLU A 87 -0.25 -4.84 0.52
N TRP A 88 -1.23 -4.00 0.75
CA TRP A 88 -1.21 -2.94 1.75
C TRP A 88 -2.49 -2.94 2.56
N ALA A 89 -2.39 -2.60 3.83
CA ALA A 89 -3.52 -2.29 4.69
C ALA A 89 -3.30 -0.93 5.36
N VAL A 90 -4.40 -0.22 5.64
CA VAL A 90 -4.36 1.07 6.32
C VAL A 90 -5.22 1.02 7.56
N ALA A 91 -4.66 1.42 8.69
CA ALA A 91 -5.40 1.74 9.91
C ALA A 91 -5.39 3.26 10.11
N ILE A 92 -6.53 3.80 10.56
CA ILE A 92 -6.71 5.24 10.73
C ILE A 92 -7.23 5.50 12.13
N THR A 93 -6.71 6.55 12.76
CA THR A 93 -7.26 7.09 14.00
C THR A 93 -7.43 8.60 13.87
N GLN A 94 -8.43 9.15 14.55
CA GLN A 94 -8.57 10.58 14.70
C GLN A 94 -8.38 10.94 16.18
N ASP A 95 -7.30 11.65 16.47
CA ASP A 95 -6.92 12.11 17.80
C ASP A 95 -7.76 13.34 18.18
N THR A 96 -8.89 13.09 18.83
CA THR A 96 -9.92 14.10 19.07
C THR A 96 -9.58 15.07 20.20
N ASN A 97 -8.69 14.69 21.11
CA ASN A 97 -8.22 15.53 22.21
C ASN A 97 -6.79 16.04 22.01
N ASN A 98 -6.12 15.68 20.89
CA ASN A 98 -4.75 16.08 20.51
C ASN A 98 -3.70 15.72 21.56
N ASN A 99 -3.82 14.53 22.18
CA ASN A 99 -2.88 14.01 23.16
C ASN A 99 -1.78 13.11 22.56
N ASP A 100 -1.79 12.92 21.24
CA ASP A 100 -0.89 12.06 20.45
C ASP A 100 -0.97 10.56 20.76
N LYS A 101 -2.00 10.13 21.48
CA LYS A 101 -2.22 8.72 21.87
C LYS A 101 -3.54 8.25 21.31
N LEU A 102 -3.68 6.94 21.15
CA LEU A 102 -4.98 6.32 20.91
C LEU A 102 -5.61 5.99 22.26
N ASP A 103 -6.59 6.76 22.67
CA ASP A 103 -7.29 6.54 23.92
C ASP A 103 -8.18 5.30 23.85
N LYS A 104 -8.15 4.52 24.93
CA LYS A 104 -8.89 3.27 25.07
C LYS A 104 -9.62 3.24 26.42
N ASN A 105 -10.76 2.56 26.44
CA ASN A 105 -11.45 2.28 27.70
C ASN A 105 -10.72 1.15 28.50
N PHE A 106 -11.25 0.82 29.66
CA PHE A 106 -10.69 -0.21 30.54
C PHE A 106 -10.66 -1.62 29.92
N MET A 107 -11.46 -1.88 28.87
CA MET A 107 -11.44 -3.12 28.12
C MET A 107 -10.49 -3.10 26.91
N GLY A 108 -9.71 -2.02 26.74
CA GLY A 108 -8.78 -1.86 25.63
C GLY A 108 -9.42 -1.46 24.29
N ILE A 109 -10.71 -1.14 24.29
CA ILE A 109 -11.43 -0.69 23.08
C ILE A 109 -11.15 0.80 22.86
N PRO A 110 -10.79 1.22 21.63
CA PRO A 110 -10.59 2.62 21.32
C PRO A 110 -11.82 3.46 21.61
N THR A 111 -11.63 4.59 22.30
CA THR A 111 -12.67 5.58 22.56
C THR A 111 -12.67 6.71 21.53
N GLU A 112 -11.59 6.80 20.77
CA GLU A 112 -11.44 7.71 19.65
C GLU A 112 -11.92 7.09 18.33
N PRO A 113 -12.32 7.91 17.33
CA PRO A 113 -12.69 7.40 16.02
C PRO A 113 -11.56 6.67 15.35
N PHE A 114 -11.85 5.53 14.78
CA PHE A 114 -10.89 4.72 14.03
C PHE A 114 -11.55 4.07 12.81
N ALA A 115 -10.73 3.59 11.90
CA ALA A 115 -11.18 2.82 10.74
C ALA A 115 -10.03 1.99 10.16
N PHE A 116 -10.41 1.03 9.31
CA PHE A 116 -9.49 0.21 8.54
C PHE A 116 -9.86 0.26 7.05
N SER A 117 -8.88 0.03 6.20
CA SER A 117 -9.11 -0.16 4.77
C SER A 117 -10.15 -1.26 4.54
N ASN A 118 -10.84 -1.21 3.39
CA ASN A 118 -12.01 -2.01 3.06
C ASN A 118 -13.22 -1.76 4.00
N ASN A 119 -13.17 -0.72 4.82
CA ASN A 119 -14.21 -0.39 5.82
C ASN A 119 -14.53 -1.56 6.76
N VAL A 120 -13.53 -2.36 7.10
CA VAL A 120 -13.68 -3.48 8.05
C VAL A 120 -14.06 -2.93 9.42
N ARG A 121 -15.11 -3.52 10.02
CA ARG A 121 -15.64 -3.13 11.32
C ARG A 121 -15.49 -4.26 12.32
N PRO A 122 -14.41 -4.24 13.11
CA PRO A 122 -14.19 -5.26 14.12
C PRO A 122 -15.23 -5.14 15.24
N ARG A 123 -15.69 -6.29 15.78
CA ARG A 123 -16.68 -6.32 16.87
C ARG A 123 -16.05 -6.69 18.21
N LEU A 124 -15.32 -7.78 18.28
CA LEU A 124 -14.78 -8.36 19.54
C LEU A 124 -13.26 -8.40 19.57
N ALA A 125 -12.60 -8.40 18.42
CA ALA A 125 -11.15 -8.46 18.29
C ALA A 125 -10.68 -7.56 17.17
N PRO A 126 -9.39 -7.13 17.15
CA PRO A 126 -8.80 -6.43 16.02
C PRO A 126 -8.96 -7.25 14.72
N PRO A 127 -9.12 -6.59 13.55
CA PRO A 127 -9.27 -7.29 12.28
C PRO A 127 -7.95 -7.93 11.85
N ASP A 128 -8.03 -8.93 10.98
CA ASP A 128 -6.87 -9.53 10.33
C ASP A 128 -6.38 -8.65 9.16
N PHE A 129 -5.08 -8.77 8.84
CA PHE A 129 -4.49 -8.09 7.68
C PHE A 129 -5.22 -8.43 6.37
N ASN A 130 -5.63 -9.69 6.19
CA ASN A 130 -6.32 -10.14 4.98
C ASN A 130 -7.68 -9.48 4.77
N ASP A 131 -8.38 -9.12 5.85
CA ASP A 131 -9.66 -8.42 5.76
C ASP A 131 -9.46 -6.98 5.31
N CYS A 132 -8.37 -6.36 5.75
CA CYS A 132 -8.07 -4.95 5.51
C CYS A 132 -7.22 -4.70 4.26
N LYS A 133 -6.53 -5.72 3.73
CA LYS A 133 -5.58 -5.53 2.62
C LYS A 133 -6.24 -5.13 1.31
N PHE A 134 -5.53 -4.33 0.55
CA PHE A 134 -5.80 -4.03 -0.85
C PHE A 134 -4.51 -4.18 -1.67
N THR A 135 -4.67 -4.52 -2.94
CA THR A 135 -3.53 -4.68 -3.84
C THR A 135 -3.22 -3.36 -4.54
N VAL A 136 -1.95 -2.99 -4.56
CA VAL A 136 -1.39 -1.89 -5.34
C VAL A 136 -0.71 -2.49 -6.56
N SER A 137 -1.24 -2.16 -7.76
CA SER A 137 -0.68 -2.56 -9.06
C SER A 137 -1.06 -1.49 -10.08
N GLY A 138 -0.10 -0.90 -10.76
CA GLY A 138 -0.35 0.23 -11.66
C GLY A 138 -0.65 1.53 -10.90
N THR A 139 -1.27 2.51 -11.58
CA THR A 139 -1.49 3.86 -11.08
C THR A 139 -2.97 4.16 -10.86
N GLY A 140 -3.25 5.21 -10.07
CA GLY A 140 -4.59 5.80 -9.95
C GLY A 140 -5.56 5.06 -9.04
N LYS A 141 -5.10 4.27 -8.06
CA LYS A 141 -5.98 3.61 -7.10
C LYS A 141 -6.53 4.60 -6.07
N VAL A 142 -7.84 4.53 -5.83
CA VAL A 142 -8.51 5.24 -4.74
C VAL A 142 -8.95 4.24 -3.67
N VAL A 143 -8.62 4.54 -2.41
CA VAL A 143 -9.02 3.74 -1.24
C VAL A 143 -9.87 4.62 -0.35
N SER A 144 -11.19 4.38 -0.34
CA SER A 144 -12.14 5.15 0.46
C SER A 144 -12.40 4.47 1.80
N ILE A 145 -12.21 5.21 2.89
CA ILE A 145 -12.33 4.71 4.26
C ILE A 145 -13.23 5.67 5.05
N THR A 146 -14.21 5.11 5.76
CA THR A 146 -15.14 5.87 6.58
C THR A 146 -14.84 5.65 8.05
N LEU A 147 -14.52 6.72 8.79
CA LEU A 147 -14.31 6.66 10.23
C LEU A 147 -15.58 6.25 10.96
N THR A 148 -15.41 5.51 12.04
CA THR A 148 -16.47 5.12 12.98
C THR A 148 -16.02 5.36 14.41
N LYS A 149 -16.99 5.63 15.23
CA LYS A 149 -16.84 5.70 16.68
C LYS A 149 -17.43 4.46 17.31
#